data_89160fd4e5bba82bc9ac8d0da1e00abf
#
_entry.id   89160fd4e5bba82bc9ac8d0da1e00abf
#
_cell.length_a   1.000
_cell.length_b   1.000
_cell.length_c   1.000
_cell.angle_alpha   90.00
_cell.angle_beta   90.00
_cell.angle_gamma   90.00
#
_symmetry.space_group_name_H-M   'P 1'
#
loop_
_entity.id
_entity.type
_entity.pdbx_description
1 polymer ?
#
loop_
_entity_poly.entity_id
_entity_poly.type
_entity_poly.pdbx_seq_one_letter_code
_entity_poly.pdbx_strand_id
1 'polypeptide(L)'
;INLKTQPELLDKYKADKGQFDAVFEASGSEPALRAGLDVIVPRGVLVTVGMGGDMSLPMTQLVAKEVDLRGTFRFHAEFATAVQFLNEGLINGKPVITGILPMDKAVEAFELACDKSQSLKVQIEFEAA
;
A
#
# COMPACT_ATOMS: atom_id res chain seq x y z
N ILE A 1 11.28 -2.10 7.09
CA ILE A 1 12.08 -0.92 6.67
C ILE A 1 11.13 0.24 6.52
N ASN A 2 11.43 1.36 7.14
CA ASN A 2 10.71 2.61 6.91
C ASN A 2 11.53 3.47 5.93
N LEU A 3 11.07 3.56 4.68
CA LEU A 3 11.81 4.26 3.61
C LEU A 3 11.93 5.77 3.82
N LYS A 4 11.11 6.39 4.68
CA LYS A 4 11.23 7.81 5.02
C LYS A 4 12.42 8.09 5.95
N THR A 5 12.74 7.15 6.84
CA THR A 5 13.77 7.32 7.86
C THR A 5 15.04 6.52 7.59
N GLN A 6 14.94 5.47 6.78
CA GLN A 6 16.01 4.51 6.51
C GLN A 6 16.02 4.05 5.03
N PRO A 7 16.08 4.99 4.06
CA PRO A 7 16.03 4.65 2.63
C PRO A 7 17.22 3.78 2.20
N GLU A 8 18.38 3.94 2.84
CA GLU A 8 19.61 3.20 2.58
C GLU A 8 19.47 1.69 2.80
N LEU A 9 18.51 1.26 3.59
CA LEU A 9 18.28 -0.18 3.80
C LEU A 9 17.75 -0.91 2.55
N LEU A 10 17.31 -0.16 1.53
CA LEU A 10 16.97 -0.74 0.22
C LEU A 10 18.21 -0.96 -0.66
N ASP A 11 19.32 -0.29 -0.40
CA ASP A 11 20.46 -0.29 -1.33
C ASP A 11 21.02 -1.68 -1.60
N LYS A 12 21.02 -2.55 -0.59
CA LYS A 12 21.42 -3.96 -0.74
C LYS A 12 20.56 -4.74 -1.76
N TYR A 13 19.34 -4.33 -2.01
CA TYR A 13 18.42 -4.98 -2.95
C TYR A 13 18.45 -4.39 -4.37
N LYS A 14 19.28 -3.35 -4.59
CA LYS A 14 19.49 -2.76 -5.92
C LYS A 14 20.55 -3.49 -6.74
N ALA A 15 21.35 -4.35 -6.08
CA ALA A 15 22.38 -5.15 -6.75
C ALA A 15 21.77 -6.01 -7.88
N ASP A 16 22.56 -6.28 -8.92
CA ASP A 16 22.17 -7.13 -10.05
C ASP A 16 20.88 -6.69 -10.76
N LYS A 17 20.63 -5.39 -10.79
CA LYS A 17 19.42 -4.74 -11.36
C LYS A 17 18.14 -4.98 -10.56
N GLY A 18 18.22 -5.42 -9.31
CA GLY A 18 17.09 -5.66 -8.43
C GLY A 18 16.99 -7.11 -7.97
N GLN A 19 16.20 -7.36 -6.93
CA GLN A 19 16.12 -8.68 -6.29
C GLN A 19 14.67 -9.12 -5.99
N PHE A 20 13.66 -8.31 -6.33
CA PHE A 20 12.26 -8.67 -6.10
C PHE A 20 11.53 -8.93 -7.41
N ASP A 21 10.86 -10.09 -7.51
CA ASP A 21 10.06 -10.47 -8.69
C ASP A 21 8.78 -9.65 -8.81
N ALA A 22 8.21 -9.22 -7.67
CA ALA A 22 7.01 -8.40 -7.61
C ALA A 22 7.14 -7.30 -6.57
N VAL A 23 6.63 -6.11 -6.91
CA VAL A 23 6.56 -4.95 -6.02
C VAL A 23 5.13 -4.42 -6.03
N PHE A 24 4.57 -4.18 -4.84
CA PHE A 24 3.25 -3.56 -4.67
C PHE A 24 3.44 -2.14 -4.14
N GLU A 25 3.16 -1.15 -4.98
CA GLU A 25 3.15 0.26 -4.57
C GLU A 25 1.75 0.62 -4.06
N ALA A 26 1.60 0.75 -2.74
CA ALA A 26 0.32 0.98 -2.08
C ALA A 26 0.19 2.36 -1.41
N SER A 27 1.20 3.22 -1.57
CA SER A 27 1.21 4.55 -0.94
C SER A 27 0.70 5.67 -1.86
N GLY A 28 0.70 5.44 -3.18
CA GLY A 28 0.43 6.47 -4.17
C GLY A 28 1.51 7.56 -4.21
N SER A 29 2.76 7.21 -3.92
CA SER A 29 3.88 8.14 -3.80
C SER A 29 4.91 7.89 -4.90
N GLU A 30 5.23 8.94 -5.68
CA GLU A 30 6.27 8.84 -6.71
C GLU A 30 7.63 8.36 -6.18
N PRO A 31 8.14 8.84 -5.03
CA PRO A 31 9.37 8.32 -4.46
C PRO A 31 9.32 6.82 -4.13
N ALA A 32 8.17 6.32 -3.64
CA ALA A 32 8.02 4.90 -3.35
C ALA A 32 7.98 4.05 -4.63
N LEU A 33 7.30 4.53 -5.67
CA LEU A 33 7.28 3.87 -6.97
C LEU A 33 8.68 3.79 -7.58
N ARG A 34 9.45 4.87 -7.54
CA ARG A 34 10.86 4.89 -8.00
C ARG A 34 11.73 3.93 -7.22
N ALA A 35 11.60 3.92 -5.88
CA ALA A 35 12.31 2.96 -5.03
C ALA A 35 11.95 1.51 -5.37
N GLY A 36 10.68 1.24 -5.70
CA GLY A 36 10.24 -0.07 -6.19
C GLY A 36 10.90 -0.48 -7.50
N LEU A 37 11.01 0.46 -8.45
CA LEU A 37 11.70 0.23 -9.73
C LEU A 37 13.20 -0.04 -9.57
N ASP A 38 13.82 0.54 -8.56
CA ASP A 38 15.25 0.29 -8.28
C ASP A 38 15.51 -1.16 -7.86
N VAL A 39 14.59 -1.75 -7.10
CA VAL A 39 14.78 -3.06 -6.47
C VAL A 39 14.09 -4.23 -7.19
N ILE A 40 13.25 -3.96 -8.18
CA ILE A 40 12.60 -5.01 -8.98
C ILE A 40 13.56 -5.61 -10.00
N VAL A 41 13.51 -6.91 -10.18
CA VAL A 41 14.32 -7.61 -11.20
C VAL A 41 13.88 -7.24 -12.63
N PRO A 42 14.72 -7.41 -13.65
CA PRO A 42 14.28 -7.35 -15.04
C PRO A 42 13.12 -8.32 -15.30
N ARG A 43 12.10 -7.86 -16.02
CA ARG A 43 10.84 -8.57 -16.30
C ARG A 43 9.98 -8.88 -15.07
N GLY A 44 10.27 -8.23 -13.93
CA GLY A 44 9.43 -8.27 -12.73
C GLY A 44 8.11 -7.50 -12.90
N VAL A 45 7.20 -7.67 -11.97
CA VAL A 45 5.87 -7.06 -11.99
C VAL A 45 5.77 -5.96 -10.95
N LEU A 46 5.48 -4.73 -11.37
CA LEU A 46 5.18 -3.61 -10.48
C LEU A 46 3.66 -3.34 -10.49
N VAL A 47 3.02 -3.59 -9.36
CA VAL A 47 1.58 -3.39 -9.18
C VAL A 47 1.33 -2.07 -8.45
N THR A 48 0.64 -1.13 -9.11
CA THR A 48 0.23 0.14 -8.49
C THR A 48 -1.15 0.00 -7.88
N VAL A 49 -1.20 0.10 -6.56
CA VAL A 49 -2.41 0.03 -5.73
C VAL A 49 -2.76 1.41 -5.17
N GLY A 50 -1.73 2.20 -4.83
CA GLY A 50 -1.88 3.54 -4.28
C GLY A 50 -2.36 4.55 -5.31
N MET A 51 -3.26 5.44 -4.91
CA MET A 51 -3.75 6.55 -5.74
C MET A 51 -3.21 7.87 -5.18
N GLY A 52 -2.21 8.46 -5.86
CA GLY A 52 -1.54 9.68 -5.43
C GLY A 52 -1.58 10.84 -6.45
N GLY A 53 -2.44 10.76 -7.45
CA GLY A 53 -2.48 11.72 -8.56
C GLY A 53 -1.44 11.42 -9.64
N ASP A 54 -1.13 12.40 -10.46
CA ASP A 54 -0.16 12.25 -11.56
C ASP A 54 1.27 12.09 -11.02
N MET A 55 2.01 11.15 -11.57
CA MET A 55 3.39 10.85 -11.20
C MET A 55 4.29 10.81 -12.42
N SER A 56 5.53 11.25 -12.25
CA SER A 56 6.56 11.14 -13.28
C SER A 56 7.22 9.76 -13.22
N LEU A 57 7.17 9.02 -14.33
CA LEU A 57 7.76 7.69 -14.44
C LEU A 57 9.12 7.74 -15.12
N PRO A 58 10.15 7.03 -14.60
CA PRO A 58 11.43 6.87 -15.28
C PRO A 58 11.31 5.84 -16.41
N MET A 59 10.71 6.25 -17.55
CA MET A 59 10.39 5.37 -18.68
C MET A 59 11.60 4.60 -19.18
N THR A 60 12.79 5.21 -19.20
CA THR A 60 14.04 4.52 -19.60
C THR A 60 14.34 3.32 -18.72
N GLN A 61 14.09 3.44 -17.41
CA GLN A 61 14.32 2.34 -16.46
C GLN A 61 13.29 1.23 -16.64
N LEU A 62 12.01 1.59 -16.85
CA LEU A 62 10.94 0.63 -17.16
C LEU A 62 11.27 -0.19 -18.41
N VAL A 63 11.67 0.48 -19.49
CA VAL A 63 12.04 -0.18 -20.75
C VAL A 63 13.30 -1.03 -20.58
N ALA A 64 14.35 -0.50 -19.94
CA ALA A 64 15.61 -1.21 -19.77
C ALA A 64 15.51 -2.48 -18.91
N LYS A 65 14.53 -2.52 -18.00
CA LYS A 65 14.23 -3.70 -17.17
C LYS A 65 13.06 -4.54 -17.73
N GLU A 66 12.39 -4.12 -18.81
CA GLU A 66 11.19 -4.78 -19.34
C GLU A 66 10.12 -5.02 -18.25
N VAL A 67 9.92 -4.03 -17.35
CA VAL A 67 9.01 -4.17 -16.22
C VAL A 67 7.55 -4.23 -16.69
N ASP A 68 6.80 -5.21 -16.19
CA ASP A 68 5.36 -5.29 -16.37
C ASP A 68 4.68 -4.38 -15.32
N LEU A 69 4.20 -3.22 -15.77
CA LEU A 69 3.51 -2.24 -14.92
C LEU A 69 2.00 -2.48 -14.95
N ARG A 70 1.41 -2.80 -13.81
CA ARG A 70 -0.02 -3.09 -13.66
C ARG A 70 -0.71 -2.13 -12.71
N GLY A 71 -1.81 -1.54 -13.15
CA GLY A 71 -2.73 -0.82 -12.27
C GLY A 71 -3.74 -1.78 -11.65
N THR A 72 -4.19 -1.46 -10.44
CA THR A 72 -5.36 -2.07 -9.83
C THR A 72 -6.35 -0.98 -9.40
N PHE A 73 -7.64 -1.28 -9.44
CA PHE A 73 -8.65 -0.34 -8.99
C PHE A 73 -9.77 -1.04 -8.23
N ARG A 74 -9.94 -0.66 -6.96
CA ARG A 74 -10.96 -1.20 -6.05
C ARG A 74 -10.80 -2.71 -5.84
N PHE A 75 -11.81 -3.50 -6.23
CA PHE A 75 -11.84 -4.95 -6.00
C PHE A 75 -12.65 -5.68 -7.09
N HIS A 76 -12.35 -6.95 -7.24
CA HIS A 76 -13.05 -7.92 -8.08
C HIS A 76 -13.32 -9.21 -7.26
N ALA A 77 -13.14 -10.38 -7.87
CA ALA A 77 -13.39 -11.68 -7.22
C ALA A 77 -12.53 -11.92 -5.98
N GLU A 78 -11.33 -11.36 -5.91
CA GLU A 78 -10.41 -11.46 -4.77
C GLU A 78 -10.97 -10.88 -3.46
N PHE A 79 -11.99 -9.99 -3.54
CA PHE A 79 -12.63 -9.45 -2.35
C PHE A 79 -13.29 -10.55 -1.51
N ALA A 80 -13.98 -11.50 -2.16
CA ALA A 80 -14.61 -12.63 -1.47
C ALA A 80 -13.56 -13.49 -0.76
N THR A 81 -12.41 -13.72 -1.41
CA THR A 81 -11.29 -14.46 -0.82
C THR A 81 -10.68 -13.71 0.37
N ALA A 82 -10.53 -12.39 0.27
CA ALA A 82 -10.02 -11.58 1.37
C ALA A 82 -10.95 -11.61 2.59
N VAL A 83 -12.27 -11.53 2.38
CA VAL A 83 -13.27 -11.65 3.44
C VAL A 83 -13.23 -13.04 4.08
N GLN A 84 -13.11 -14.10 3.28
CA GLN A 84 -12.97 -15.45 3.79
C GLN A 84 -11.73 -15.58 4.68
N PHE A 85 -10.56 -15.08 4.25
CA PHE A 85 -9.32 -15.13 5.02
C PHE A 85 -9.42 -14.35 6.34
N LEU A 86 -10.12 -13.22 6.37
CA LEU A 86 -10.41 -12.50 7.61
C LEU A 86 -11.30 -13.31 8.56
N ASN A 87 -12.37 -13.92 8.04
CA ASN A 87 -13.30 -14.73 8.83
C ASN A 87 -12.66 -16.00 9.39
N GLU A 88 -11.78 -16.62 8.63
CA GLU A 88 -11.02 -17.82 9.04
C GLU A 88 -9.82 -17.49 9.94
N GLY A 89 -9.54 -16.20 10.17
CA GLY A 89 -8.42 -15.75 10.98
C GLY A 89 -7.03 -15.95 10.32
N LEU A 90 -6.98 -16.23 9.02
CA LEU A 90 -5.74 -16.31 8.25
C LEU A 90 -5.08 -14.95 8.06
N ILE A 91 -5.89 -13.89 8.08
CA ILE A 91 -5.45 -12.50 8.10
C ILE A 91 -5.96 -11.85 9.37
N ASN A 92 -5.05 -11.26 10.17
CA ASN A 92 -5.43 -10.48 11.34
C ASN A 92 -5.51 -8.99 10.97
N GLY A 93 -6.73 -8.48 10.76
CA GLY A 93 -6.99 -7.07 10.47
C GLY A 93 -7.04 -6.14 11.69
N LYS A 94 -7.09 -6.69 12.92
CA LYS A 94 -7.25 -5.88 14.14
C LYS A 94 -6.16 -4.84 14.35
N PRO A 95 -4.87 -5.11 14.09
CA PRO A 95 -3.81 -4.12 14.31
C PRO A 95 -3.92 -2.86 13.46
N VAL A 96 -4.66 -2.88 12.34
CA VAL A 96 -4.84 -1.68 11.51
C VAL A 96 -5.99 -0.80 11.99
N ILE A 97 -6.88 -1.30 12.86
CA ILE A 97 -7.97 -0.52 13.47
C ILE A 97 -7.38 0.26 14.64
N THR A 98 -7.17 1.55 14.44
CA THR A 98 -6.51 2.43 15.42
C THR A 98 -7.47 3.30 16.21
N GLY A 99 -8.74 3.34 15.82
CA GLY A 99 -9.78 4.07 16.56
C GLY A 99 -11.15 3.47 16.29
N ILE A 100 -11.94 3.35 17.36
CA ILE A 100 -13.38 3.02 17.27
C ILE A 100 -14.09 4.07 18.12
N LEU A 101 -14.97 4.85 17.50
CA LEU A 101 -15.72 5.91 18.16
C LEU A 101 -17.24 5.67 17.98
N PRO A 102 -18.04 6.02 18.97
CA PRO A 102 -19.49 5.91 18.84
C PRO A 102 -20.05 6.95 17.87
N MET A 103 -21.26 6.73 17.38
CA MET A 103 -21.91 7.56 16.35
C MET A 103 -22.05 9.04 16.75
N ASP A 104 -22.29 9.33 18.02
CA ASP A 104 -22.41 10.69 18.54
C ASP A 104 -21.07 11.48 18.45
N LYS A 105 -19.95 10.78 18.28
CA LYS A 105 -18.62 11.33 18.04
C LYS A 105 -18.17 11.20 16.57
N ALA A 106 -19.10 11.11 15.63
CA ALA A 106 -18.74 10.91 14.21
C ALA A 106 -17.82 11.99 13.66
N VAL A 107 -17.98 13.26 14.04
CA VAL A 107 -17.11 14.36 13.60
C VAL A 107 -15.68 14.13 14.06
N GLU A 108 -15.49 13.81 15.35
CA GLU A 108 -14.18 13.48 15.92
C GLU A 108 -13.55 12.26 15.21
N ALA A 109 -14.35 11.26 14.87
CA ALA A 109 -13.90 10.09 14.11
C ALA A 109 -13.38 10.45 12.72
N PHE A 110 -14.05 11.34 12.00
CA PHE A 110 -13.59 11.84 10.70
C PHE A 110 -12.30 12.67 10.81
N GLU A 111 -12.21 13.53 11.81
CA GLU A 111 -10.98 14.32 12.07
C GLU A 111 -9.80 13.40 12.37
N LEU A 112 -9.99 12.40 13.24
CA LEU A 112 -8.97 11.41 13.53
C LEU A 112 -8.58 10.60 12.28
N ALA A 113 -9.54 10.21 11.45
CA ALA A 113 -9.28 9.48 10.20
C ALA A 113 -8.44 10.29 9.19
N CYS A 114 -8.54 11.62 9.22
CA CYS A 114 -7.73 12.50 8.38
C CYS A 114 -6.30 12.67 8.89
N ASP A 115 -6.05 12.45 10.18
CA ASP A 115 -4.72 12.55 10.77
C ASP A 115 -3.94 11.23 10.60
N LYS A 116 -3.23 11.14 9.48
CA LYS A 116 -2.39 9.96 9.14
C LYS A 116 -1.21 9.74 10.09
N SER A 117 -0.91 10.68 11.00
CA SER A 117 0.14 10.50 12.01
C SER A 117 -0.37 9.71 13.21
N GLN A 118 -1.69 9.75 13.46
CA GLN A 118 -2.34 9.13 14.61
C GLN A 118 -3.18 7.91 14.25
N SER A 119 -3.69 7.82 13.01
CA SER A 119 -4.61 6.76 12.64
C SER A 119 -4.25 6.07 11.31
N LEU A 120 -4.53 4.77 11.25
CA LEU A 120 -4.53 3.97 10.03
C LEU A 120 -5.96 3.72 9.55
N LYS A 121 -6.82 3.22 10.45
CA LYS A 121 -8.22 2.92 10.19
C LYS A 121 -9.06 3.33 11.39
N VAL A 122 -10.02 4.21 11.17
CA VAL A 122 -11.02 4.60 12.17
C VAL A 122 -12.37 3.99 11.79
N GLN A 123 -13.08 3.49 12.77
CA GLN A 123 -14.44 2.94 12.62
C GLN A 123 -15.41 3.72 13.48
N ILE A 124 -16.65 3.85 13.01
CA ILE A 124 -17.77 4.37 13.80
C ILE A 124 -18.60 3.17 14.23
N GLU A 125 -18.81 3.05 15.54
CA GLU A 125 -19.66 2.02 16.13
C GLU A 125 -21.08 2.54 16.29
N PHE A 126 -22.03 1.77 15.81
CA PHE A 126 -23.45 2.02 16.01
C PHE A 126 -23.90 1.12 17.16
N GLU A 127 -24.68 1.68 18.11
CA GLU A 127 -25.32 0.86 19.13
C GLU A 127 -26.21 -0.18 18.45
N ALA A 128 -26.09 -1.43 18.89
CA ALA A 128 -27.02 -2.48 18.46
C ALA A 128 -28.41 -2.11 18.97
N ALA A 129 -29.38 -2.00 18.06
CA ALA A 129 -30.78 -1.74 18.40
C ALA A 129 -31.41 -2.90 19.19
#